data_c6083b34a19a1edadf129ff644ea011a
#
_entry.id   c6083b34a19a1edadf129ff644ea011a
#
_cell.length_a   1.000
_cell.length_b   1.000
_cell.length_c   1.000
_cell.angle_alpha   90.00
_cell.angle_beta   90.00
_cell.angle_gamma   90.00
#
_symmetry.space_group_name_H-M   'P 1'
#
loop_
_entity.id
_entity.type
_entity.pdbx_description
1 polymer ?
#
loop_
_entity_poly.entity_id
_entity_poly.type
_entity_poly.pdbx_seq_one_letter_code
_entity_poly.pdbx_strand_id
1 'polypeptide(L)'
;MKSSIQDVAQLAHVSISTVSRSFTRPDLVSKTTRDKVMKAADELNFSISRSAAALKTGRALRIAVLVSGRINLWFSSSTIEGLNEIFHNEGYDISIYQMSSIEERREFFDMLPVRRNVDAVIVISFDIDANEIEQLRSVNVPIIGINSSLPEERGFSAAVRIDDKQGSELAARHLMALGHRDIAYIRTNRDVTLHFSVQGRFESFMARCKENGVTPRVLVTDESKNNISKVVTQLLSLDHMPTAIACQEDGIAVPLLFQLERNGFTVPNDVSIIGYDDSIYARDLGLTTVRQKPIEMAQEAARMTLDLIEGRPLEQPFKTFPAQLIVRSTTAHLHR
;
A
#
# COMPACT_ATOMS: atom_id res chain seq x y z
N MET A 1 -31.88 23.80 15.48
CA MET A 1 -32.45 22.97 14.39
C MET A 1 -31.39 22.84 13.32
N LYS A 2 -31.27 21.67 12.68
CA LYS A 2 -30.35 21.51 11.55
C LYS A 2 -31.02 22.11 10.31
N SER A 3 -30.41 23.10 9.68
CA SER A 3 -30.93 23.75 8.47
C SER A 3 -31.10 22.73 7.33
N SER A 4 -32.14 22.86 6.55
CA SER A 4 -32.49 21.97 5.44
C SER A 4 -32.14 22.60 4.08
N ILE A 5 -32.12 21.80 3.02
CA ILE A 5 -31.94 22.31 1.65
C ILE A 5 -33.08 23.25 1.25
N GLN A 6 -34.27 23.11 1.86
CA GLN A 6 -35.41 23.98 1.65
C GLN A 6 -35.17 25.37 2.21
N ASP A 7 -34.56 25.47 3.39
CA ASP A 7 -34.23 26.75 4.03
C ASP A 7 -33.21 27.52 3.19
N VAL A 8 -32.20 26.83 2.63
CA VAL A 8 -31.23 27.44 1.71
C VAL A 8 -31.90 27.93 0.43
N ALA A 9 -32.82 27.12 -0.14
CA ALA A 9 -33.55 27.49 -1.35
C ALA A 9 -34.41 28.74 -1.11
N GLN A 10 -35.05 28.82 0.04
CA GLN A 10 -35.86 29.96 0.44
C GLN A 10 -34.99 31.22 0.65
N LEU A 11 -33.87 31.12 1.37
CA LEU A 11 -32.99 32.25 1.64
C LEU A 11 -32.30 32.76 0.36
N ALA A 12 -31.90 31.85 -0.54
CA ALA A 12 -31.27 32.19 -1.82
C ALA A 12 -32.25 32.60 -2.91
N HIS A 13 -33.57 32.48 -2.65
CA HIS A 13 -34.65 32.75 -3.64
C HIS A 13 -34.50 31.91 -4.92
N VAL A 14 -34.18 30.63 -4.80
CA VAL A 14 -34.04 29.69 -5.92
C VAL A 14 -34.80 28.38 -5.65
N SER A 15 -34.94 27.54 -6.67
CA SER A 15 -35.52 26.21 -6.46
C SER A 15 -34.57 25.26 -5.73
N ILE A 16 -35.13 24.26 -5.02
CA ILE A 16 -34.35 23.18 -4.37
C ILE A 16 -33.41 22.51 -5.37
N SER A 17 -33.88 22.32 -6.62
CA SER A 17 -33.06 21.72 -7.68
C SER A 17 -31.87 22.62 -8.07
N THR A 18 -32.02 23.95 -8.00
CA THR A 18 -30.92 24.90 -8.23
C THR A 18 -29.91 24.85 -7.09
N VAL A 19 -30.38 24.78 -5.83
CA VAL A 19 -29.49 24.58 -4.69
C VAL A 19 -28.69 23.28 -4.86
N SER A 20 -29.37 22.16 -5.11
CA SER A 20 -28.70 20.88 -5.31
C SER A 20 -27.66 20.92 -6.44
N ARG A 21 -27.99 21.55 -7.59
CA ARG A 21 -27.04 21.67 -8.72
C ARG A 21 -25.85 22.60 -8.39
N SER A 22 -26.06 23.65 -7.61
CA SER A 22 -24.97 24.56 -7.21
C SER A 22 -23.85 23.85 -6.46
N PHE A 23 -24.18 22.77 -5.73
CA PHE A 23 -23.21 21.95 -5.00
C PHE A 23 -22.70 20.77 -5.84
N THR A 24 -23.57 20.10 -6.63
CA THR A 24 -23.22 18.82 -7.27
C THR A 24 -22.80 18.95 -8.72
N ARG A 25 -23.22 20.00 -9.43
CA ARG A 25 -22.91 20.30 -10.84
C ARG A 25 -22.81 21.81 -11.04
N PRO A 26 -21.77 22.45 -10.47
CA PRO A 26 -21.62 23.91 -10.47
C PRO A 26 -21.59 24.50 -11.90
N ASP A 27 -21.14 23.70 -12.88
CA ASP A 27 -21.05 24.12 -14.28
C ASP A 27 -22.44 24.34 -14.93
N LEU A 28 -23.48 23.73 -14.38
CA LEU A 28 -24.86 23.88 -14.87
C LEU A 28 -25.62 25.06 -14.23
N VAL A 29 -24.96 25.85 -13.38
CA VAL A 29 -25.54 26.99 -12.67
C VAL A 29 -24.67 28.22 -12.90
N SER A 30 -25.32 29.37 -13.22
CA SER A 30 -24.57 30.62 -13.41
C SER A 30 -23.77 30.97 -12.16
N LYS A 31 -22.59 31.55 -12.31
CA LYS A 31 -21.71 31.97 -11.20
C LYS A 31 -22.48 32.82 -10.17
N THR A 32 -23.26 33.79 -10.65
CA THR A 32 -24.04 34.68 -9.77
C THR A 32 -25.08 33.91 -8.93
N THR A 33 -25.75 32.92 -9.52
CA THR A 33 -26.72 32.08 -8.79
C THR A 33 -26.03 31.17 -7.80
N ARG A 34 -24.90 30.58 -8.18
CA ARG A 34 -24.09 29.75 -7.31
C ARG A 34 -23.58 30.53 -6.10
N ASP A 35 -23.04 31.72 -6.30
CA ASP A 35 -22.54 32.58 -5.22
C ASP A 35 -23.65 32.93 -4.21
N LYS A 36 -24.88 33.21 -4.70
CA LYS A 36 -26.05 33.41 -3.82
C LYS A 36 -26.38 32.20 -2.98
N VAL A 37 -26.37 31.02 -3.61
CA VAL A 37 -26.66 29.74 -2.91
C VAL A 37 -25.59 29.44 -1.88
N MET A 38 -24.31 29.60 -2.21
CA MET A 38 -23.20 29.36 -1.26
C MET A 38 -23.28 30.29 -0.07
N LYS A 39 -23.56 31.59 -0.30
CA LYS A 39 -23.74 32.57 0.78
C LYS A 39 -24.90 32.19 1.71
N ALA A 40 -26.05 31.79 1.16
CA ALA A 40 -27.19 31.34 1.95
C ALA A 40 -26.90 30.06 2.75
N ALA A 41 -26.13 29.12 2.16
CA ALA A 41 -25.69 27.91 2.84
C ALA A 41 -24.75 28.21 4.02
N ASP A 42 -23.81 29.13 3.83
CA ASP A 42 -22.87 29.55 4.88
C ASP A 42 -23.61 30.24 6.05
N GLU A 43 -24.55 31.16 5.74
CA GLU A 43 -25.37 31.84 6.74
C GLU A 43 -26.20 30.84 7.58
N LEU A 44 -26.67 29.76 6.97
CA LEU A 44 -27.46 28.71 7.62
C LEU A 44 -26.63 27.58 8.21
N ASN A 45 -25.30 27.63 8.10
CA ASN A 45 -24.42 26.49 8.42
C ASN A 45 -24.91 25.18 7.76
N PHE A 46 -25.40 25.28 6.53
CA PHE A 46 -25.92 24.15 5.77
C PHE A 46 -24.81 23.52 4.92
N SER A 47 -24.68 22.23 5.08
CA SER A 47 -23.88 21.41 4.15
C SER A 47 -24.78 20.30 3.57
N ILE A 48 -24.62 20.01 2.29
CA ILE A 48 -25.30 18.84 1.73
C ILE A 48 -24.83 17.59 2.48
N SER A 49 -25.75 16.89 3.10
CA SER A 49 -25.47 15.59 3.67
C SER A 49 -25.00 14.65 2.56
N ARG A 50 -23.77 14.10 2.68
CA ARG A 50 -23.26 13.09 1.75
C ARG A 50 -24.21 11.90 1.63
N SER A 51 -24.88 11.53 2.73
CA SER A 51 -25.92 10.51 2.70
C SER A 51 -27.12 10.84 1.79
N ALA A 52 -27.48 12.13 1.65
CA ALA A 52 -28.52 12.55 0.73
C ALA A 52 -28.04 12.54 -0.75
N ALA A 53 -26.76 12.86 -0.98
CA ALA A 53 -26.15 12.71 -2.29
C ALA A 53 -26.03 11.23 -2.69
N ALA A 54 -25.60 10.38 -1.76
CA ALA A 54 -25.52 8.92 -1.93
C ALA A 54 -26.88 8.30 -2.30
N LEU A 55 -27.94 8.67 -1.60
CA LEU A 55 -29.31 8.20 -1.91
C LEU A 55 -29.77 8.60 -3.33
N LYS A 56 -29.33 9.73 -3.82
CA LYS A 56 -29.71 10.24 -5.15
C LYS A 56 -28.91 9.61 -6.28
N THR A 57 -27.63 9.29 -6.04
CA THR A 57 -26.72 8.70 -7.05
C THR A 57 -26.70 7.19 -7.00
N GLY A 58 -27.19 6.57 -5.92
CA GLY A 58 -27.06 5.13 -5.63
C GLY A 58 -25.63 4.73 -5.27
N ARG A 59 -24.73 5.71 -5.01
CA ARG A 59 -23.31 5.52 -4.66
C ARG A 59 -23.06 5.93 -3.22
N ALA A 60 -22.22 5.17 -2.52
CA ALA A 60 -21.82 5.46 -1.14
C ALA A 60 -20.82 6.62 -1.04
N LEU A 61 -20.14 6.94 -2.14
CA LEU A 61 -19.00 7.87 -2.22
C LEU A 61 -17.91 7.52 -1.20
N ARG A 62 -17.69 6.22 -1.03
CA ARG A 62 -16.73 5.68 -0.07
C ARG A 62 -16.02 4.47 -0.63
N ILE A 63 -14.71 4.44 -0.43
CA ILE A 63 -13.83 3.33 -0.77
C ILE A 63 -13.34 2.67 0.50
N ALA A 64 -13.50 1.35 0.64
CA ALA A 64 -12.89 0.58 1.71
C ALA A 64 -11.45 0.23 1.34
N VAL A 65 -10.51 0.51 2.21
CA VAL A 65 -9.09 0.15 2.05
C VAL A 65 -8.69 -0.79 3.16
N LEU A 66 -8.42 -2.04 2.80
CA LEU A 66 -7.99 -3.09 3.70
C LEU A 66 -6.46 -3.15 3.71
N VAL A 67 -5.86 -3.02 4.89
CA VAL A 67 -4.42 -3.00 5.07
C VAL A 67 -4.02 -4.12 6.01
N SER A 68 -3.08 -4.97 5.61
CA SER A 68 -2.48 -5.94 6.51
C SER A 68 -1.36 -5.30 7.34
N GLY A 69 -1.39 -5.50 8.66
CA GLY A 69 -0.38 -4.98 9.56
C GLY A 69 -0.56 -3.49 9.89
N ARG A 70 0.53 -2.81 10.21
CA ARG A 70 0.50 -1.43 10.71
C ARG A 70 0.36 -0.42 9.58
N ILE A 71 -0.57 0.53 9.75
CA ILE A 71 -0.82 1.62 8.80
C ILE A 71 0.39 2.55 8.65
N ASN A 72 1.19 2.70 9.71
CA ASN A 72 2.36 3.58 9.72
C ASN A 72 3.62 2.98 9.07
N LEU A 73 3.56 1.77 8.53
CA LEU A 73 4.65 1.24 7.70
C LEU A 73 4.74 2.04 6.40
N TRP A 74 5.97 2.26 5.94
CA TRP A 74 6.24 3.12 4.78
C TRP A 74 5.39 2.77 3.55
N PHE A 75 5.32 1.49 3.18
CA PHE A 75 4.54 1.06 2.02
C PHE A 75 3.05 1.36 2.18
N SER A 76 2.46 1.02 3.34
CA SER A 76 1.05 1.24 3.62
C SER A 76 0.70 2.73 3.63
N SER A 77 1.48 3.55 4.32
CA SER A 77 1.25 5.00 4.39
C SER A 77 1.38 5.68 3.04
N SER A 78 2.40 5.34 2.25
CA SER A 78 2.60 5.89 0.91
C SER A 78 1.50 5.45 -0.07
N THR A 79 1.02 4.21 0.05
CA THR A 79 -0.12 3.73 -0.74
C THR A 79 -1.39 4.50 -0.39
N ILE A 80 -1.68 4.70 0.90
CA ILE A 80 -2.84 5.48 1.35
C ILE A 80 -2.75 6.93 0.85
N GLU A 81 -1.57 7.54 0.86
CA GLU A 81 -1.33 8.88 0.33
C GLU A 81 -1.72 8.95 -1.16
N GLY A 82 -1.20 8.04 -1.98
CA GLY A 82 -1.50 8.01 -3.42
C GLY A 82 -2.98 7.73 -3.73
N LEU A 83 -3.64 6.87 -2.95
CA LEU A 83 -5.08 6.65 -3.06
C LEU A 83 -5.88 7.90 -2.70
N ASN A 84 -5.52 8.55 -1.59
CA ASN A 84 -6.23 9.73 -1.11
C ASN A 84 -6.12 10.90 -2.09
N GLU A 85 -4.98 11.08 -2.74
CA GLU A 85 -4.77 12.13 -3.73
C GLU A 85 -5.78 12.05 -4.88
N ILE A 86 -6.05 10.84 -5.39
CA ILE A 86 -6.99 10.65 -6.49
C ILE A 86 -8.44 10.67 -5.97
N PHE A 87 -8.77 9.88 -4.95
CA PHE A 87 -10.14 9.74 -4.49
C PHE A 87 -10.73 11.01 -3.89
N HIS A 88 -9.92 11.79 -3.15
CA HIS A 88 -10.37 13.05 -2.57
C HIS A 88 -10.79 14.06 -3.66
N ASN A 89 -10.02 14.15 -4.75
CA ASN A 89 -10.33 15.05 -5.86
C ASN A 89 -11.62 14.65 -6.59
N GLU A 90 -11.97 13.36 -6.56
CA GLU A 90 -13.20 12.82 -7.15
C GLU A 90 -14.37 12.73 -6.16
N GLY A 91 -14.19 13.28 -4.94
CA GLY A 91 -15.23 13.38 -3.92
C GLY A 91 -15.50 12.10 -3.12
N TYR A 92 -14.62 11.11 -3.20
CA TYR A 92 -14.69 9.88 -2.42
C TYR A 92 -13.96 10.00 -1.08
N ASP A 93 -14.58 9.44 -0.03
CA ASP A 93 -13.91 9.22 1.26
C ASP A 93 -13.24 7.85 1.28
N ILE A 94 -12.09 7.74 1.94
CA ILE A 94 -11.43 6.48 2.23
C ILE A 94 -11.78 6.03 3.65
N SER A 95 -12.23 4.78 3.78
CA SER A 95 -12.40 4.11 5.08
C SER A 95 -11.34 3.02 5.20
N ILE A 96 -10.41 3.19 6.14
CA ILE A 96 -9.30 2.27 6.33
C ILE A 96 -9.69 1.20 7.36
N TYR A 97 -9.47 -0.06 7.00
CA TYR A 97 -9.68 -1.23 7.84
C TYR A 97 -8.35 -1.97 7.99
N GLN A 98 -7.80 -1.93 9.19
CA GLN A 98 -6.59 -2.68 9.52
C GLN A 98 -6.98 -4.12 9.83
N MET A 99 -6.40 -5.07 9.12
CA MET A 99 -6.62 -6.51 9.29
C MET A 99 -5.46 -7.11 10.08
N SER A 100 -5.70 -7.42 11.33
CA SER A 100 -4.67 -7.98 12.22
C SER A 100 -4.80 -9.50 12.36
N SER A 101 -5.95 -10.06 11.94
CA SER A 101 -6.21 -11.50 11.99
C SER A 101 -7.11 -11.96 10.83
N ILE A 102 -7.21 -13.29 10.66
CA ILE A 102 -8.14 -13.90 9.70
C ILE A 102 -9.58 -13.67 10.13
N GLU A 103 -9.86 -13.67 11.43
CA GLU A 103 -11.16 -13.47 12.01
C GLU A 103 -11.70 -12.07 11.70
N GLU A 104 -10.90 -11.01 11.92
CA GLU A 104 -11.25 -9.63 11.56
C GLU A 104 -11.51 -9.48 10.07
N ARG A 105 -10.72 -10.17 9.23
CA ARG A 105 -10.90 -10.18 7.79
C ARG A 105 -12.23 -10.82 7.40
N ARG A 106 -12.55 -11.99 7.94
CA ARG A 106 -13.82 -12.68 7.69
C ARG A 106 -15.00 -11.85 8.13
N GLU A 107 -14.95 -11.28 9.34
CA GLU A 107 -16.01 -10.40 9.85
C GLU A 107 -16.24 -9.20 8.92
N PHE A 108 -15.21 -8.60 8.37
CA PHE A 108 -15.36 -7.51 7.40
C PHE A 108 -16.13 -7.97 6.17
N PHE A 109 -15.72 -9.10 5.55
CA PHE A 109 -16.36 -9.60 4.34
C PHE A 109 -17.79 -10.09 4.60
N ASP A 110 -18.07 -10.70 5.72
CA ASP A 110 -19.43 -11.13 6.12
C ASP A 110 -20.38 -9.94 6.30
N MET A 111 -19.86 -8.82 6.82
CA MET A 111 -20.65 -7.61 7.06
C MET A 111 -20.80 -6.70 5.85
N LEU A 112 -19.92 -6.78 4.86
CA LEU A 112 -19.93 -5.90 3.70
C LEU A 112 -21.23 -5.97 2.89
N PRO A 113 -21.79 -7.16 2.57
CA PRO A 113 -23.05 -7.29 1.86
C PRO A 113 -24.22 -6.62 2.58
N VAL A 114 -24.25 -6.70 3.91
CA VAL A 114 -25.31 -6.12 4.74
C VAL A 114 -25.22 -4.59 4.77
N ARG A 115 -24.02 -4.07 4.87
CA ARG A 115 -23.78 -2.61 5.02
C ARG A 115 -23.99 -1.84 3.73
N ARG A 116 -23.61 -2.39 2.58
CA ARG A 116 -23.68 -1.74 1.25
C ARG A 116 -23.22 -0.27 1.28
N ASN A 117 -22.18 0.01 2.04
CA ASN A 117 -21.74 1.37 2.36
C ASN A 117 -20.42 1.75 1.69
N VAL A 118 -19.98 1.00 0.69
CA VAL A 118 -18.80 1.27 -0.11
C VAL A 118 -19.06 0.99 -1.58
N ASP A 119 -18.36 1.72 -2.46
CA ASP A 119 -18.48 1.57 -3.91
C ASP A 119 -17.35 0.71 -4.50
N ALA A 120 -16.25 0.53 -3.76
CA ALA A 120 -15.17 -0.39 -4.10
C ALA A 120 -14.41 -0.81 -2.85
N VAL A 121 -13.66 -1.92 -2.98
CA VAL A 121 -12.74 -2.43 -1.97
C VAL A 121 -11.34 -2.49 -2.55
N ILE A 122 -10.36 -1.91 -1.85
CA ILE A 122 -8.95 -1.99 -2.18
C ILE A 122 -8.25 -2.84 -1.14
N VAL A 123 -7.46 -3.81 -1.58
CA VAL A 123 -6.71 -4.73 -0.72
C VAL A 123 -5.22 -4.47 -0.91
N ILE A 124 -4.50 -4.14 0.18
CA ILE A 124 -3.08 -3.77 0.13
C ILE A 124 -2.23 -4.89 0.72
N SER A 125 -1.35 -5.46 -0.11
CA SER A 125 -0.28 -6.40 0.26
C SER A 125 -0.73 -7.73 0.84
N PHE A 126 -1.97 -8.16 0.62
CA PHE A 126 -2.41 -9.51 0.96
C PHE A 126 -3.42 -10.04 -0.06
N ASP A 127 -3.66 -11.35 -0.01
CA ASP A 127 -4.59 -12.02 -0.90
C ASP A 127 -5.91 -12.32 -0.17
N ILE A 128 -6.99 -12.33 -0.93
CA ILE A 128 -8.33 -12.72 -0.48
C ILE A 128 -8.63 -14.16 -0.87
N ASP A 129 -9.43 -14.88 -0.07
CA ASP A 129 -9.77 -16.27 -0.36
C ASP A 129 -11.01 -16.40 -1.27
N ALA A 130 -11.28 -17.63 -1.74
CA ALA A 130 -12.36 -17.90 -2.68
C ALA A 130 -13.76 -17.57 -2.11
N ASN A 131 -13.97 -17.75 -0.82
CA ASN A 131 -15.26 -17.44 -0.17
C ASN A 131 -15.49 -15.94 -0.08
N GLU A 132 -14.42 -15.18 0.25
CA GLU A 132 -14.46 -13.72 0.30
C GLU A 132 -14.75 -13.13 -1.09
N ILE A 133 -14.16 -13.72 -2.14
CA ILE A 133 -14.44 -13.35 -3.53
C ILE A 133 -15.91 -13.56 -3.89
N GLU A 134 -16.49 -14.69 -3.49
CA GLU A 134 -17.89 -15.00 -3.78
C GLU A 134 -18.83 -14.03 -3.07
N GLN A 135 -18.55 -13.69 -1.81
CA GLN A 135 -19.30 -12.69 -1.05
C GLN A 135 -19.27 -11.32 -1.74
N LEU A 136 -18.11 -10.88 -2.21
CA LEU A 136 -17.95 -9.61 -2.92
C LEU A 136 -18.66 -9.59 -4.28
N ARG A 137 -18.64 -10.71 -5.01
CA ARG A 137 -19.41 -10.84 -6.25
C ARG A 137 -20.91 -10.67 -6.03
N SER A 138 -21.42 -11.12 -4.88
CA SER A 138 -22.85 -11.01 -4.55
C SER A 138 -23.33 -9.57 -4.39
N VAL A 139 -22.44 -8.63 -4.06
CA VAL A 139 -22.76 -7.19 -3.89
C VAL A 139 -22.37 -6.34 -5.08
N ASN A 140 -21.75 -6.93 -6.12
CA ASN A 140 -21.31 -6.25 -7.34
C ASN A 140 -20.40 -5.05 -7.06
N VAL A 141 -19.49 -5.18 -6.09
CA VAL A 141 -18.51 -4.17 -5.71
C VAL A 141 -17.16 -4.56 -6.29
N PRO A 142 -16.49 -3.72 -7.09
CA PRO A 142 -15.18 -4.02 -7.64
C PRO A 142 -14.12 -4.12 -6.54
N ILE A 143 -13.21 -5.08 -6.73
CA ILE A 143 -12.10 -5.34 -5.80
C ILE A 143 -10.80 -5.12 -6.52
N ILE A 144 -9.96 -4.27 -5.97
CA ILE A 144 -8.68 -3.91 -6.57
C ILE A 144 -7.54 -4.32 -5.64
N GLY A 145 -6.57 -5.06 -6.17
CA GLY A 145 -5.36 -5.46 -5.45
C GLY A 145 -4.23 -4.45 -5.63
N ILE A 146 -3.54 -4.11 -4.55
CA ILE A 146 -2.26 -3.40 -4.60
C ILE A 146 -1.21 -4.28 -3.96
N ASN A 147 -0.22 -4.68 -4.76
CA ASN A 147 0.85 -5.58 -4.35
C ASN A 147 0.33 -6.92 -3.79
N SER A 148 -0.74 -7.44 -4.40
CA SER A 148 -1.23 -8.80 -4.16
C SER A 148 -0.38 -9.81 -4.93
N SER A 149 -0.21 -11.02 -4.40
CA SER A 149 0.61 -12.07 -4.99
C SER A 149 -0.16 -12.99 -5.94
N LEU A 150 -1.49 -12.89 -5.96
CA LEU A 150 -2.32 -13.82 -6.74
C LEU A 150 -2.27 -13.59 -8.25
N PRO A 151 -2.33 -14.68 -9.04
CA PRO A 151 -2.55 -14.61 -10.47
C PRO A 151 -3.89 -13.92 -10.81
N GLU A 152 -3.95 -13.37 -12.00
CA GLU A 152 -5.07 -12.62 -12.59
C GLU A 152 -6.46 -13.29 -12.46
N GLU A 153 -6.50 -14.61 -12.28
CA GLU A 153 -7.73 -15.42 -12.29
C GLU A 153 -8.43 -15.54 -10.93
N ARG A 154 -7.88 -14.97 -9.84
CA ARG A 154 -8.38 -15.20 -8.48
C ARG A 154 -9.09 -14.01 -7.84
N GLY A 155 -10.05 -13.43 -8.56
CA GLY A 155 -11.11 -12.65 -7.93
C GLY A 155 -10.94 -11.14 -7.82
N PHE A 156 -9.77 -10.59 -8.10
CA PHE A 156 -9.62 -9.15 -8.24
C PHE A 156 -10.21 -8.67 -9.57
N SER A 157 -10.95 -7.57 -9.55
CA SER A 157 -11.41 -6.89 -10.76
C SER A 157 -10.27 -6.21 -11.52
N ALA A 158 -9.28 -5.75 -10.77
CA ALA A 158 -8.03 -5.19 -11.27
C ALA A 158 -6.94 -5.31 -10.19
N ALA A 159 -5.67 -5.26 -10.59
CA ALA A 159 -4.57 -5.19 -9.64
C ALA A 159 -3.34 -4.46 -10.20
N VAL A 160 -2.63 -3.81 -9.31
CA VAL A 160 -1.29 -3.27 -9.57
C VAL A 160 -0.28 -3.95 -8.65
N ARG A 161 0.89 -4.29 -9.15
CA ARG A 161 1.95 -4.92 -8.36
C ARG A 161 3.32 -4.47 -8.84
N ILE A 162 4.32 -4.63 -7.97
CA ILE A 162 5.72 -4.54 -8.38
C ILE A 162 6.22 -5.91 -8.83
N ASP A 163 7.20 -5.94 -9.72
CA ASP A 163 7.93 -7.17 -10.03
C ASP A 163 8.92 -7.52 -8.90
N ASP A 164 8.37 -8.12 -7.83
CA ASP A 164 9.16 -8.53 -6.67
C ASP A 164 10.20 -9.61 -7.01
N LYS A 165 9.93 -10.44 -8.02
CA LYS A 165 10.89 -11.42 -8.52
C LYS A 165 12.10 -10.71 -9.14
N GLN A 166 11.86 -9.80 -10.08
CA GLN A 166 12.92 -9.01 -10.71
C GLN A 166 13.73 -8.25 -9.66
N GLY A 167 13.06 -7.58 -8.71
CA GLY A 167 13.71 -6.80 -7.67
C GLY A 167 14.64 -7.62 -6.78
N SER A 168 14.16 -8.77 -6.34
CA SER A 168 14.95 -9.69 -5.48
C SER A 168 16.11 -10.33 -6.23
N GLU A 169 15.91 -10.67 -7.50
CA GLU A 169 17.01 -11.15 -8.35
C GLU A 169 18.08 -10.08 -8.60
N LEU A 170 17.69 -8.81 -8.75
CA LEU A 170 18.62 -7.69 -8.88
C LEU A 170 19.46 -7.54 -7.60
N ALA A 171 18.83 -7.59 -6.42
CA ALA A 171 19.52 -7.52 -5.13
C ALA A 171 20.52 -8.67 -4.94
N ALA A 172 20.10 -9.91 -5.20
CA ALA A 172 20.98 -11.08 -5.08
C ALA A 172 22.17 -11.00 -6.05
N ARG A 173 21.93 -10.66 -7.33
CA ARG A 173 22.98 -10.50 -8.33
C ARG A 173 23.97 -9.40 -7.95
N HIS A 174 23.50 -8.28 -7.42
CA HIS A 174 24.35 -7.17 -6.99
C HIS A 174 25.34 -7.62 -5.91
N LEU A 175 24.87 -8.26 -4.84
CA LEU A 175 25.75 -8.73 -3.78
C LEU A 175 26.77 -9.77 -4.29
N MET A 176 26.31 -10.71 -5.11
CA MET A 176 27.20 -11.74 -5.68
C MET A 176 28.22 -11.16 -6.67
N ALA A 177 27.86 -10.12 -7.44
CA ALA A 177 28.76 -9.42 -8.35
C ALA A 177 29.87 -8.65 -7.58
N LEU A 178 29.57 -8.17 -6.37
CA LEU A 178 30.54 -7.58 -5.46
C LEU A 178 31.44 -8.62 -4.76
N GLY A 179 31.27 -9.90 -5.05
CA GLY A 179 32.09 -11.00 -4.52
C GLY A 179 31.54 -11.68 -3.27
N HIS A 180 30.42 -11.20 -2.71
CA HIS A 180 29.85 -11.81 -1.50
C HIS A 180 29.31 -13.20 -1.77
N ARG A 181 29.63 -14.14 -0.86
CA ARG A 181 29.14 -15.54 -0.87
C ARG A 181 28.58 -15.94 0.48
N ASP A 182 29.09 -15.37 1.55
CA ASP A 182 28.53 -15.46 2.90
C ASP A 182 27.53 -14.34 3.12
N ILE A 183 26.28 -14.64 2.87
CA ILE A 183 25.16 -13.69 2.85
C ILE A 183 24.13 -14.11 3.91
N ALA A 184 23.63 -13.13 4.70
CA ALA A 184 22.45 -13.32 5.51
C ALA A 184 21.24 -12.64 4.83
N TYR A 185 20.06 -13.26 4.98
CA TYR A 185 18.78 -12.65 4.61
C TYR A 185 17.93 -12.47 5.86
N ILE A 186 17.52 -11.23 6.13
CA ILE A 186 16.69 -10.91 7.31
C ILE A 186 15.26 -10.68 6.86
N ARG A 187 14.34 -11.42 7.49
CA ARG A 187 12.90 -11.33 7.23
C ARG A 187 12.09 -11.24 8.50
N THR A 188 10.91 -10.66 8.40
CA THR A 188 9.90 -10.70 9.46
C THR A 188 9.08 -11.98 9.32
N ASN A 189 8.83 -12.68 10.45
CA ASN A 189 7.84 -13.73 10.51
C ASN A 189 6.46 -13.09 10.78
N ARG A 190 5.54 -13.32 9.87
CA ARG A 190 4.13 -12.95 10.05
C ARG A 190 3.35 -14.24 10.25
N ASP A 191 2.84 -14.43 11.48
CA ASP A 191 2.08 -15.63 11.87
C ASP A 191 0.70 -15.75 11.23
N VAL A 192 0.37 -14.86 10.31
CA VAL A 192 -0.94 -14.84 9.64
C VAL A 192 -0.83 -15.62 8.33
N THR A 193 -1.72 -16.58 8.12
CA THR A 193 -1.83 -17.40 6.90
C THR A 193 -2.29 -16.60 5.66
N LEU A 194 -1.98 -15.31 5.63
CA LEU A 194 -2.16 -14.46 4.48
C LEU A 194 -0.92 -14.56 3.59
N HIS A 195 -1.12 -14.80 2.31
CA HIS A 195 -0.02 -14.77 1.33
C HIS A 195 0.38 -13.32 1.10
N PHE A 196 1.57 -12.95 1.55
CA PHE A 196 2.11 -11.61 1.37
C PHE A 196 3.07 -11.56 0.21
N SER A 197 3.11 -10.43 -0.50
CA SER A 197 4.08 -10.17 -1.57
C SER A 197 5.54 -10.37 -1.11
N VAL A 198 5.83 -10.05 0.14
CA VAL A 198 7.17 -10.23 0.74
C VAL A 198 7.66 -11.70 0.75
N GLN A 199 6.77 -12.68 0.67
CA GLN A 199 7.15 -14.09 0.54
C GLN A 199 7.79 -14.35 -0.83
N GLY A 200 7.22 -13.78 -1.90
CA GLY A 200 7.79 -13.88 -3.24
C GLY A 200 9.18 -13.25 -3.36
N ARG A 201 9.44 -12.15 -2.62
CA ARG A 201 10.79 -11.56 -2.53
C ARG A 201 11.79 -12.53 -1.95
N PHE A 202 11.46 -13.12 -0.79
CA PHE A 202 12.31 -14.09 -0.12
C PHE A 202 12.62 -15.29 -1.02
N GLU A 203 11.59 -15.92 -1.59
CA GLU A 203 11.74 -17.10 -2.44
C GLU A 203 12.60 -16.81 -3.68
N SER A 204 12.38 -15.67 -4.33
CA SER A 204 13.13 -15.28 -5.53
C SER A 204 14.59 -14.94 -5.21
N PHE A 205 14.86 -14.29 -4.08
CA PHE A 205 16.23 -14.03 -3.62
C PHE A 205 16.97 -15.34 -3.34
N MET A 206 16.35 -16.25 -2.58
CA MET A 206 16.94 -17.54 -2.23
C MET A 206 17.18 -18.42 -3.47
N ALA A 207 16.21 -18.47 -4.41
CA ALA A 207 16.36 -19.21 -5.66
C ALA A 207 17.54 -18.68 -6.49
N ARG A 208 17.65 -17.34 -6.64
CA ARG A 208 18.76 -16.75 -7.39
C ARG A 208 20.11 -16.99 -6.74
N CYS A 209 20.22 -16.94 -5.43
CA CYS A 209 21.44 -17.29 -4.70
C CYS A 209 21.81 -18.75 -4.92
N LYS A 210 20.85 -19.68 -4.78
CA LYS A 210 21.04 -21.11 -4.96
C LYS A 210 21.54 -21.48 -6.37
N GLU A 211 20.98 -20.85 -7.41
CA GLU A 211 21.42 -21.02 -8.82
C GLU A 211 22.90 -20.68 -9.00
N ASN A 212 23.44 -19.81 -8.14
CA ASN A 212 24.86 -19.37 -8.17
C ASN A 212 25.70 -20.04 -7.08
N GLY A 213 25.24 -21.14 -6.49
CA GLY A 213 25.99 -21.90 -5.48
C GLY A 213 26.10 -21.18 -4.11
N VAL A 214 25.24 -20.21 -3.84
CA VAL A 214 25.20 -19.46 -2.57
C VAL A 214 23.97 -19.89 -1.78
N THR A 215 24.17 -20.20 -0.49
CA THR A 215 23.08 -20.52 0.44
C THR A 215 23.03 -19.47 1.55
N PRO A 216 22.18 -18.43 1.44
CA PRO A 216 22.10 -17.41 2.47
C PRO A 216 21.61 -17.98 3.81
N ARG A 217 22.17 -17.44 4.90
CA ARG A 217 21.65 -17.70 6.25
C ARG A 217 20.37 -16.90 6.44
N VAL A 218 19.30 -17.53 6.90
CA VAL A 218 18.03 -16.85 7.13
C VAL A 218 17.90 -16.48 8.59
N LEU A 219 17.78 -15.19 8.88
CA LEU A 219 17.48 -14.66 10.19
C LEU A 219 16.05 -14.17 10.22
N VAL A 220 15.30 -14.61 11.22
CA VAL A 220 13.88 -14.31 11.34
C VAL A 220 13.65 -13.43 12.56
N THR A 221 12.91 -12.36 12.37
CA THR A 221 12.46 -11.49 13.46
C THR A 221 10.94 -11.40 13.50
N ASP A 222 10.40 -10.84 14.57
CA ASP A 222 8.98 -10.57 14.74
C ASP A 222 8.66 -9.07 14.50
N GLU A 223 7.39 -8.70 14.62
CA GLU A 223 6.94 -7.29 14.50
C GLU A 223 7.01 -6.52 15.83
N SER A 224 7.71 -7.04 16.85
CA SER A 224 7.84 -6.38 18.14
C SER A 224 8.71 -5.11 18.07
N LYS A 225 8.59 -4.24 19.09
CA LYS A 225 9.41 -3.02 19.19
C LYS A 225 10.92 -3.29 19.27
N ASN A 226 11.32 -4.49 19.69
CA ASN A 226 12.73 -4.88 19.87
C ASN A 226 13.21 -5.83 18.77
N ASN A 227 12.53 -5.90 17.65
CA ASN A 227 12.82 -6.84 16.57
C ASN A 227 14.26 -6.72 16.05
N ILE A 228 14.79 -5.52 15.87
CA ILE A 228 16.15 -5.29 15.36
C ILE A 228 17.22 -5.67 16.39
N SER A 229 17.00 -5.39 17.67
CA SER A 229 17.93 -5.83 18.73
C SER A 229 18.04 -7.36 18.78
N LYS A 230 16.94 -8.08 18.55
CA LYS A 230 16.96 -9.56 18.44
C LYS A 230 17.80 -10.02 17.24
N VAL A 231 17.64 -9.37 16.09
CA VAL A 231 18.44 -9.64 14.88
C VAL A 231 19.92 -9.40 15.14
N VAL A 232 20.29 -8.29 15.75
CA VAL A 232 21.69 -7.99 16.10
C VAL A 232 22.25 -9.05 17.05
N THR A 233 21.48 -9.46 18.07
CA THR A 233 21.89 -10.56 18.97
C THR A 233 22.13 -11.85 18.19
N GLN A 234 21.26 -12.20 17.25
CA GLN A 234 21.45 -13.39 16.40
C GLN A 234 22.72 -13.27 15.56
N LEU A 235 22.96 -12.11 14.91
CA LEU A 235 24.16 -11.85 14.09
C LEU A 235 25.44 -11.99 14.92
N LEU A 236 25.49 -11.38 16.10
CA LEU A 236 26.63 -11.42 17.01
C LEU A 236 26.85 -12.80 17.64
N SER A 237 25.87 -13.67 17.63
CA SER A 237 25.95 -15.05 18.11
C SER A 237 26.42 -16.04 17.04
N LEU A 238 26.63 -15.59 15.81
CA LEU A 238 27.19 -16.42 14.75
C LEU A 238 28.70 -16.60 14.95
N ASP A 239 29.26 -17.71 14.45
CA ASP A 239 30.72 -17.97 14.51
C ASP A 239 31.51 -16.85 13.82
N HIS A 240 30.93 -16.21 12.82
CA HIS A 240 31.48 -15.04 12.12
C HIS A 240 30.36 -14.20 11.51
N MET A 241 30.58 -12.91 11.39
CA MET A 241 29.67 -11.96 10.74
C MET A 241 29.59 -12.28 9.24
N PRO A 242 28.38 -12.34 8.64
CA PRO A 242 28.25 -12.46 7.20
C PRO A 242 28.84 -11.24 6.49
N THR A 243 29.42 -11.44 5.31
CA THR A 243 30.03 -10.35 4.54
C THR A 243 28.99 -9.40 3.91
N ALA A 244 27.75 -9.87 3.74
CA ALA A 244 26.65 -9.05 3.28
C ALA A 244 25.33 -9.47 3.93
N ILE A 245 24.44 -8.51 4.10
CA ILE A 245 23.09 -8.69 4.65
C ILE A 245 22.07 -8.12 3.67
N ALA A 246 21.12 -8.95 3.25
CA ALA A 246 19.93 -8.52 2.51
C ALA A 246 18.75 -8.44 3.48
N CYS A 247 18.07 -7.30 3.50
CA CYS A 247 16.90 -7.07 4.34
C CYS A 247 15.65 -7.11 3.48
N GLN A 248 14.59 -7.75 3.99
CA GLN A 248 13.29 -7.85 3.34
C GLN A 248 12.70 -6.48 2.98
N GLU A 249 13.00 -5.46 3.80
CA GLU A 249 12.51 -4.09 3.65
C GLU A 249 13.46 -3.08 4.32
N ASP A 250 13.39 -1.81 3.90
CA ASP A 250 14.20 -0.72 4.48
C ASP A 250 13.86 -0.48 5.96
N GLY A 251 12.63 -0.80 6.37
CA GLY A 251 12.20 -0.76 7.76
C GLY A 251 13.01 -1.66 8.70
N ILE A 252 13.66 -2.69 8.15
CA ILE A 252 14.64 -3.55 8.84
C ILE A 252 16.05 -2.99 8.62
N ALA A 253 16.41 -2.65 7.39
CA ALA A 253 17.78 -2.27 7.02
C ALA A 253 18.25 -0.98 7.73
N VAL A 254 17.40 0.04 7.77
CA VAL A 254 17.74 1.35 8.36
C VAL A 254 18.09 1.25 9.85
N PRO A 255 17.23 0.71 10.74
CA PRO A 255 17.60 0.58 12.14
C PRO A 255 18.72 -0.44 12.37
N LEU A 256 18.89 -1.42 11.49
CA LEU A 256 20.02 -2.36 11.55
C LEU A 256 21.36 -1.65 11.34
N LEU A 257 21.46 -0.73 10.38
CA LEU A 257 22.65 0.09 10.14
C LEU A 257 23.12 0.74 11.45
N PHE A 258 22.23 1.48 12.12
CA PHE A 258 22.57 2.17 13.38
C PHE A 258 22.97 1.21 14.49
N GLN A 259 22.31 0.04 14.59
CA GLN A 259 22.63 -0.94 15.61
C GLN A 259 24.01 -1.61 15.37
N LEU A 260 24.37 -1.89 14.12
CA LEU A 260 25.68 -2.44 13.80
C LEU A 260 26.80 -1.43 14.05
N GLU A 261 26.64 -0.16 13.66
CA GLU A 261 27.58 0.90 13.98
C GLU A 261 27.83 1.03 15.49
N ARG A 262 26.75 0.99 16.29
CA ARG A 262 26.84 1.02 17.76
C ARG A 262 27.57 -0.18 18.36
N ASN A 263 27.62 -1.30 17.66
CA ASN A 263 28.35 -2.51 18.05
C ASN A 263 29.76 -2.58 17.39
N GLY A 264 30.22 -1.48 16.78
CA GLY A 264 31.58 -1.35 16.26
C GLY A 264 31.79 -1.85 14.83
N PHE A 265 30.72 -2.21 14.11
CA PHE A 265 30.81 -2.61 12.70
C PHE A 265 30.67 -1.41 11.77
N THR A 266 31.48 -1.38 10.74
CA THR A 266 31.44 -0.35 9.70
C THR A 266 30.74 -0.86 8.45
N VAL A 267 29.71 -0.15 7.99
CA VAL A 267 29.07 -0.43 6.71
C VAL A 267 29.57 0.57 5.66
N PRO A 268 30.07 0.13 4.50
CA PRO A 268 30.06 -1.25 3.97
C PRO A 268 31.33 -2.08 4.25
N ASN A 269 32.32 -1.56 4.98
CA ASN A 269 33.67 -2.14 5.04
C ASN A 269 33.70 -3.53 5.75
N ASP A 270 33.01 -3.67 6.89
CA ASP A 270 32.92 -4.94 7.59
C ASP A 270 31.78 -5.80 7.07
N VAL A 271 30.66 -5.17 6.67
CA VAL A 271 29.48 -5.83 6.17
C VAL A 271 28.72 -4.93 5.19
N SER A 272 28.42 -5.43 4.00
CA SER A 272 27.51 -4.77 3.05
C SER A 272 26.06 -4.95 3.43
N ILE A 273 25.23 -3.91 3.28
CA ILE A 273 23.79 -4.00 3.55
C ILE A 273 22.99 -3.52 2.35
N ILE A 274 21.98 -4.33 1.97
CA ILE A 274 20.99 -3.98 0.95
C ILE A 274 19.59 -4.07 1.53
N GLY A 275 18.77 -3.04 1.27
CA GLY A 275 17.36 -2.97 1.63
C GLY A 275 16.43 -3.29 0.47
N TYR A 276 15.16 -3.01 0.69
CA TYR A 276 14.08 -3.06 -0.29
C TYR A 276 13.08 -1.98 0.08
N ASP A 277 12.63 -1.15 -0.88
CA ASP A 277 11.58 -0.12 -0.86
C ASP A 277 12.03 1.18 -1.53
N ASP A 278 13.26 1.64 -1.29
CA ASP A 278 13.78 2.99 -1.54
C ASP A 278 12.97 4.05 -0.76
N SER A 279 12.76 3.76 0.51
CA SER A 279 12.08 4.66 1.45
C SER A 279 12.82 6.00 1.59
N ILE A 280 12.13 7.02 2.10
CA ILE A 280 12.73 8.35 2.32
C ILE A 280 14.00 8.26 3.17
N TYR A 281 14.01 7.42 4.20
CA TYR A 281 15.18 7.25 5.08
C TYR A 281 16.33 6.51 4.39
N ALA A 282 16.05 5.60 3.46
CA ALA A 282 17.08 4.91 2.69
C ALA A 282 17.91 5.88 1.86
N ARG A 283 17.26 6.90 1.28
CA ARG A 283 17.92 7.95 0.50
C ARG A 283 18.87 8.76 1.37
N ASP A 284 18.40 9.24 2.51
CA ASP A 284 19.16 10.12 3.40
C ASP A 284 20.38 9.43 4.01
N LEU A 285 20.26 8.12 4.25
CA LEU A 285 21.33 7.28 4.81
C LEU A 285 22.27 6.64 3.76
N GLY A 286 22.02 6.89 2.48
CA GLY A 286 22.81 6.28 1.43
C GLY A 286 22.63 4.75 1.32
N LEU A 287 21.49 4.21 1.73
CA LEU A 287 21.19 2.77 1.67
C LEU A 287 21.02 2.31 0.22
N THR A 288 21.79 1.31 -0.19
CA THR A 288 21.56 0.53 -1.41
C THR A 288 20.28 -0.27 -1.22
N THR A 289 19.34 -0.17 -2.15
CA THR A 289 17.99 -0.74 -1.98
C THR A 289 17.32 -1.02 -3.32
N VAL A 290 16.23 -1.76 -3.31
CA VAL A 290 15.36 -1.96 -4.48
C VAL A 290 14.18 -1.00 -4.38
N ARG A 291 14.01 -0.15 -5.41
CA ARG A 291 12.94 0.85 -5.45
C ARG A 291 11.61 0.24 -5.80
N GLN A 292 10.61 0.56 -4.98
CA GLN A 292 9.19 0.48 -5.27
C GLN A 292 8.62 1.88 -5.49
N LYS A 293 7.42 1.96 -6.08
CA LYS A 293 6.71 3.21 -6.34
C LYS A 293 5.27 3.16 -5.79
N PRO A 294 5.08 3.04 -4.48
CA PRO A 294 3.76 2.80 -3.89
C PRO A 294 2.76 3.92 -4.19
N ILE A 295 3.19 5.19 -4.24
CA ILE A 295 2.30 6.31 -4.60
C ILE A 295 1.80 6.18 -6.04
N GLU A 296 2.71 5.95 -7.01
CA GLU A 296 2.32 5.80 -8.43
C GLU A 296 1.43 4.56 -8.64
N MET A 297 1.73 3.45 -7.96
CA MET A 297 0.91 2.24 -7.98
C MET A 297 -0.49 2.50 -7.42
N ALA A 298 -0.57 3.21 -6.30
CA ALA A 298 -1.83 3.56 -5.67
C ALA A 298 -2.69 4.50 -6.52
N GLN A 299 -2.09 5.52 -7.13
CA GLN A 299 -2.78 6.41 -8.06
C GLN A 299 -3.34 5.66 -9.26
N GLU A 300 -2.60 4.70 -9.80
CA GLU A 300 -3.08 3.84 -10.90
C GLU A 300 -4.24 2.96 -10.44
N ALA A 301 -4.12 2.30 -9.29
CA ALA A 301 -5.19 1.50 -8.71
C ALA A 301 -6.45 2.34 -8.46
N ALA A 302 -6.29 3.59 -8.00
CA ALA A 302 -7.41 4.50 -7.78
C ALA A 302 -8.12 4.88 -9.09
N ARG A 303 -7.37 5.17 -10.17
CA ARG A 303 -7.96 5.44 -11.50
C ARG A 303 -8.72 4.23 -12.03
N MET A 304 -8.11 3.04 -11.96
CA MET A 304 -8.78 1.78 -12.32
C MET A 304 -10.07 1.57 -11.52
N THR A 305 -10.04 1.89 -10.23
CA THR A 305 -11.22 1.78 -9.35
C THR A 305 -12.34 2.69 -9.82
N LEU A 306 -12.05 3.95 -10.14
CA LEU A 306 -13.05 4.92 -10.63
C LEU A 306 -13.64 4.48 -11.96
N ASP A 307 -12.82 3.97 -12.89
CA ASP A 307 -13.29 3.45 -14.16
C ASP A 307 -14.27 2.28 -13.95
N LEU A 308 -13.93 1.34 -13.07
CA LEU A 308 -14.81 0.20 -12.75
C LEU A 308 -16.12 0.63 -12.07
N ILE A 309 -16.08 1.60 -11.15
CA ILE A 309 -17.29 2.17 -10.53
C ILE A 309 -18.20 2.82 -11.56
N GLU A 310 -17.63 3.43 -12.60
CA GLU A 310 -18.36 4.06 -13.69
C GLU A 310 -18.76 3.08 -14.81
N GLY A 311 -18.40 1.81 -14.68
CA GLY A 311 -18.68 0.78 -15.67
C GLY A 311 -17.85 0.91 -16.95
N ARG A 312 -16.73 1.64 -16.90
CA ARG A 312 -15.79 1.73 -18.00
C ARG A 312 -14.89 0.50 -18.05
N PRO A 313 -14.67 -0.13 -19.19
CA PRO A 313 -13.77 -1.25 -19.33
C PRO A 313 -12.31 -0.80 -19.15
N LEU A 314 -11.50 -1.63 -18.49
CA LEU A 314 -10.07 -1.40 -18.38
C LEU A 314 -9.33 -2.09 -19.54
N GLU A 315 -8.42 -1.37 -20.21
CA GLU A 315 -7.56 -1.96 -21.25
C GLU A 315 -6.55 -2.95 -20.64
N GLN A 316 -6.00 -2.62 -19.47
CA GLN A 316 -5.04 -3.43 -18.75
C GLN A 316 -5.44 -3.54 -17.28
N PRO A 317 -6.32 -4.49 -16.91
CA PRO A 317 -6.78 -4.63 -15.53
C PRO A 317 -5.68 -5.10 -14.57
N PHE A 318 -4.60 -5.69 -15.07
CA PHE A 318 -3.47 -6.17 -14.27
C PHE A 318 -2.18 -5.53 -14.76
N LYS A 319 -1.57 -4.69 -13.90
CA LYS A 319 -0.38 -3.92 -14.24
C LYS A 319 0.78 -4.25 -13.31
N THR A 320 1.92 -4.61 -13.88
CA THR A 320 3.15 -4.85 -13.14
C THR A 320 4.11 -3.68 -13.34
N PHE A 321 4.56 -3.08 -12.25
CA PHE A 321 5.58 -2.04 -12.22
C PHE A 321 6.96 -2.68 -12.13
N PRO A 322 7.95 -2.22 -12.90
CA PRO A 322 9.30 -2.75 -12.83
C PRO A 322 9.98 -2.35 -11.51
N ALA A 323 10.73 -3.27 -10.93
CA ALA A 323 11.62 -2.98 -9.83
C ALA A 323 12.94 -2.38 -10.34
N GLN A 324 13.56 -1.52 -9.54
CA GLN A 324 14.83 -0.87 -9.88
C GLN A 324 15.82 -0.96 -8.72
N LEU A 325 17.01 -1.48 -8.97
CA LEU A 325 18.11 -1.41 -8.00
C LEU A 325 18.68 0.01 -7.94
N ILE A 326 18.78 0.54 -6.74
CA ILE A 326 19.37 1.85 -6.44
C ILE A 326 20.63 1.61 -5.63
N VAL A 327 21.77 1.71 -6.28
CA VAL A 327 23.09 1.53 -5.65
C VAL A 327 23.51 2.83 -4.97
N ARG A 328 23.92 2.72 -3.70
CA ARG A 328 24.42 3.82 -2.88
C ARG A 328 25.67 3.37 -2.10
N SER A 329 25.84 3.86 -0.87
CA SER A 329 27.11 3.69 -0.11
C SER A 329 27.17 2.48 0.81
N THR A 330 26.08 1.75 1.02
CA THR A 330 26.04 0.65 2.00
C THR A 330 26.43 -0.73 1.45
N THR A 331 26.87 -0.79 0.20
CA THR A 331 27.42 -2.02 -0.42
C THR A 331 28.76 -1.71 -1.09
N ALA A 332 29.74 -2.58 -0.93
CA ALA A 332 31.08 -2.46 -1.54
C ALA A 332 31.58 -3.82 -2.02
N HIS A 333 32.64 -3.82 -2.82
CA HIS A 333 33.35 -5.06 -3.16
C HIS A 333 33.91 -5.71 -1.90
N LEU A 334 33.81 -7.03 -1.83
CA LEU A 334 34.44 -7.81 -0.77
C LEU A 334 35.96 -7.62 -0.86
N HIS A 335 36.53 -6.95 0.12
CA HIS A 335 38.00 -6.88 0.27
C HIS A 335 38.50 -8.24 0.76
N ARG A 336 39.45 -8.82 0.00
CA ARG A 336 40.12 -10.08 0.37
C ARG A 336 41.08 -9.88 1.52
#